data_7d5b8dcec1fed62670e71944899f4a91
#
_entry.id   7d5b8dcec1fed62670e71944899f4a91
#
_cell.length_a   1.000
_cell.length_b   1.000
_cell.length_c   1.000
_cell.angle_alpha   90.00
_cell.angle_beta   90.00
_cell.angle_gamma   90.00
#
_symmetry.space_group_name_H-M   'P 1'
#
loop_
_entity.id
_entity.type
_entity.pdbx_description
1 polymer ?
#
loop_
_entity_poly.entity_id
_entity_poly.type
_entity_poly.pdbx_seq_one_letter_code
_entity_poly.pdbx_strand_id
1 'polypeptide(L)'
;VVDCMDKDIFVALDSKSGQAVDKRDRNAFCRLNIVVDNVLYCWEHVAVHYSRHGEKGQFKLSVETNPQVFNRRKYPRMPLDNECTIRINGQDTAYDGKMVNISANGFAFSVNDSVFERAKGKNVTLDVQGFDVLGDKPLEGCVIRCSNNDGEYIIGCRMPEDSEAIKDYVSKNYCE
;
A
#
# COMPACT_ATOMS: atom_id res chain seq x y z
N VAL A 1 -16.84 4.35 -0.86
CA VAL A 1 -17.64 5.56 -1.19
C VAL A 1 -18.67 5.14 -2.23
N VAL A 2 -19.92 5.52 -2.01
CA VAL A 2 -21.04 5.20 -2.91
C VAL A 2 -21.40 6.43 -3.74
N ASP A 3 -21.34 7.61 -3.13
CA ASP A 3 -21.65 8.87 -3.79
C ASP A 3 -20.98 10.05 -3.08
N CYS A 4 -20.80 11.17 -3.78
CA CYS A 4 -20.29 12.42 -3.25
C CYS A 4 -21.15 13.59 -3.76
N MET A 5 -21.73 14.33 -2.85
CA MET A 5 -22.51 15.53 -3.16
C MET A 5 -21.99 16.71 -2.32
N ASP A 6 -21.41 17.69 -2.97
CA ASP A 6 -20.75 18.85 -2.33
C ASP A 6 -19.68 18.42 -1.29
N LYS A 7 -19.95 18.69 0.00
CA LYS A 7 -19.11 18.32 1.14
C LYS A 7 -19.50 17.01 1.80
N ASP A 8 -20.53 16.35 1.29
CA ASP A 8 -21.05 15.11 1.86
C ASP A 8 -20.55 13.91 1.10
N ILE A 9 -20.05 12.92 1.84
CA ILE A 9 -19.56 11.65 1.31
C ILE A 9 -20.52 10.55 1.79
N PHE A 10 -21.12 9.81 0.86
CA PHE A 10 -21.99 8.69 1.18
C PHE A 10 -21.21 7.39 1.12
N VAL A 11 -21.27 6.61 2.21
CA VAL A 11 -20.54 5.35 2.34
C VAL A 11 -21.47 4.22 2.77
N ALA A 12 -21.25 3.04 2.22
CA ALA A 12 -21.74 1.81 2.80
C ALA A 12 -20.69 1.30 3.78
N LEU A 13 -21.07 1.03 5.03
CA LEU A 13 -20.18 0.46 6.03
C LEU A 13 -20.39 -1.06 6.05
N ASP A 14 -19.34 -1.79 5.74
CA ASP A 14 -19.29 -3.24 5.92
C ASP A 14 -18.45 -3.55 7.17
N SER A 15 -19.10 -4.12 8.16
CA SER A 15 -18.47 -4.45 9.44
C SER A 15 -17.95 -5.88 9.41
N LYS A 16 -16.65 -6.04 9.18
CA LYS A 16 -15.97 -7.34 9.32
C LYS A 16 -15.95 -7.84 10.77
N SER A 17 -16.19 -6.98 11.74
CA SER A 17 -16.21 -7.32 13.18
C SER A 17 -17.58 -7.72 13.73
N GLY A 18 -18.63 -7.71 12.91
CA GLY A 18 -20.00 -8.02 13.33
C GLY A 18 -20.66 -6.96 14.24
N GLN A 19 -19.97 -5.91 14.62
CA GLN A 19 -20.56 -4.77 15.34
C GLN A 19 -21.16 -3.80 14.33
N ALA A 20 -22.47 -3.82 14.20
CA ALA A 20 -23.18 -2.84 13.40
C ALA A 20 -23.04 -1.44 14.05
N VAL A 21 -22.72 -0.44 13.25
CA VAL A 21 -22.82 0.96 13.71
C VAL A 21 -24.28 1.22 14.06
N ASP A 22 -24.54 1.67 15.30
CA ASP A 22 -25.90 1.97 15.72
C ASP A 22 -26.45 3.13 14.89
N LYS A 23 -27.49 2.84 14.11
CA LYS A 23 -28.18 3.82 13.24
C LYS A 23 -28.80 4.97 14.03
N ARG A 24 -28.92 4.86 15.34
CA ARG A 24 -29.52 5.85 16.26
C ARG A 24 -28.47 6.73 16.92
N ASP A 25 -27.21 6.36 16.84
CA ASP A 25 -26.14 7.16 17.43
C ASP A 25 -25.94 8.44 16.61
N ARG A 26 -26.36 9.55 17.20
CA ARG A 26 -26.23 10.90 16.61
C ARG A 26 -24.85 11.53 16.87
N ASN A 27 -24.06 10.93 17.72
CA ASN A 27 -22.75 11.40 18.15
C ASN A 27 -21.62 10.49 17.64
N ALA A 28 -21.87 9.71 16.60
CA ALA A 28 -20.83 8.88 16.01
C ALA A 28 -19.85 9.75 15.21
N PHE A 29 -18.57 9.58 15.50
CA PHE A 29 -17.48 10.22 14.76
C PHE A 29 -16.54 9.15 14.20
N CYS A 30 -15.96 9.43 13.05
CA CYS A 30 -14.93 8.60 12.47
C CYS A 30 -13.68 9.41 12.09
N ARG A 31 -12.61 8.73 11.85
CA ARG A 31 -11.42 9.26 11.20
C ARG A 31 -11.48 8.88 9.72
N LEU A 32 -11.49 9.88 8.84
CA LEU A 32 -11.43 9.68 7.40
C LEU A 32 -9.98 9.83 6.93
N ASN A 33 -9.49 8.82 6.23
CA ASN A 33 -8.16 8.83 5.64
C ASN A 33 -8.28 8.60 4.13
N ILE A 34 -7.81 9.56 3.34
CA ILE A 34 -7.78 9.46 1.88
C ILE A 34 -6.32 9.57 1.42
N VAL A 35 -5.90 8.69 0.52
CA VAL A 35 -4.56 8.74 -0.07
C VAL A 35 -4.69 9.12 -1.53
N VAL A 36 -4.08 10.26 -1.90
CA VAL A 36 -3.97 10.73 -3.28
C VAL A 36 -2.49 10.98 -3.53
N ASP A 37 -1.94 10.45 -4.61
CA ASP A 37 -0.54 10.66 -5.03
C ASP A 37 0.48 10.46 -3.89
N ASN A 38 0.28 9.38 -3.11
CA ASN A 38 1.08 9.03 -1.93
C ASN A 38 0.96 9.97 -0.71
N VAL A 39 0.20 11.04 -0.81
CA VAL A 39 -0.11 11.95 0.30
C VAL A 39 -1.33 11.43 1.06
N LEU A 40 -1.23 11.33 2.37
CA LEU A 40 -2.34 11.01 3.25
C LEU A 40 -3.02 12.29 3.71
N TYR A 41 -4.27 12.43 3.34
CA TYR A 41 -5.18 13.44 3.86
C TYR A 41 -5.99 12.79 4.99
N CYS A 42 -5.89 13.35 6.19
CA CYS A 42 -6.53 12.84 7.39
C CYS A 42 -7.49 13.87 7.97
N TRP A 43 -8.75 13.50 8.13
CA TRP A 43 -9.74 14.25 8.88
C TRP A 43 -10.07 13.51 10.16
N GLU A 44 -9.89 14.13 11.28
CA GLU A 44 -10.32 13.63 12.57
C GLU A 44 -11.72 14.15 12.92
N HIS A 45 -12.46 13.39 13.70
CA HIS A 45 -13.80 13.78 14.18
C HIS A 45 -14.81 14.10 13.06
N VAL A 46 -14.77 13.33 11.96
CA VAL A 46 -15.78 13.42 10.90
C VAL A 46 -17.11 12.88 11.43
N ALA A 47 -18.15 13.70 11.40
CA ALA A 47 -19.47 13.30 11.85
C ALA A 47 -20.07 12.22 10.91
N VAL A 48 -20.66 11.20 11.53
CA VAL A 48 -21.28 10.07 10.82
C VAL A 48 -22.78 10.10 11.08
N HIS A 49 -23.57 10.24 10.03
CA HIS A 49 -25.02 10.26 10.12
C HIS A 49 -25.63 9.17 9.26
N TYR A 50 -26.59 8.45 9.81
CA TYR A 50 -27.35 7.50 9.00
C TYR A 50 -28.28 8.26 8.06
N SER A 51 -28.23 7.95 6.77
CA SER A 51 -29.07 8.52 5.73
C SER A 51 -29.84 7.42 5.00
N ARG A 52 -31.10 7.65 4.71
CA ARG A 52 -31.93 6.79 3.85
C ARG A 52 -31.81 7.23 2.38
N HIS A 53 -30.61 7.49 1.93
CA HIS A 53 -30.37 7.81 0.53
C HIS A 53 -30.29 6.51 -0.28
N GLY A 54 -31.12 6.38 -1.34
CA GLY A 54 -31.20 5.16 -2.15
C GLY A 54 -31.95 3.99 -1.50
N GLU A 55 -31.95 2.83 -2.17
CA GLU A 55 -32.65 1.60 -1.73
C GLU A 55 -32.03 0.95 -0.47
N LYS A 56 -30.75 1.17 -0.23
CA LYS A 56 -30.02 0.66 0.94
C LYS A 56 -29.58 1.83 1.80
N GLY A 57 -29.89 1.79 3.09
CA GLY A 57 -29.44 2.80 4.02
C GLY A 57 -27.91 2.97 3.97
N GLN A 58 -27.46 4.19 3.88
CA GLN A 58 -26.08 4.59 3.77
C GLN A 58 -25.70 5.49 4.95
N PHE A 59 -24.42 5.67 5.19
CA PHE A 59 -23.93 6.64 6.14
C PHE A 59 -23.40 7.84 5.40
N LYS A 60 -23.80 9.01 5.86
CA LYS A 60 -23.32 10.30 5.39
C LYS A 60 -22.16 10.72 6.30
N LEU A 61 -21.01 11.01 5.70
CA LEU A 61 -19.87 11.60 6.36
C LEU A 61 -19.85 13.10 6.02
N SER A 62 -19.92 13.95 7.04
CA SER A 62 -19.86 15.41 6.84
C SER A 62 -18.49 15.93 7.22
N VAL A 63 -17.78 16.49 6.24
CA VAL A 63 -16.41 17.01 6.39
C VAL A 63 -16.48 18.53 6.50
N GLU A 64 -16.22 19.05 7.70
CA GLU A 64 -16.32 20.50 7.98
C GLU A 64 -14.96 21.20 8.09
N THR A 65 -13.88 20.43 8.23
CA THR A 65 -12.54 20.96 8.45
C THR A 65 -11.60 20.62 7.30
N ASN A 66 -10.48 21.34 7.20
CA ASN A 66 -9.41 20.97 6.30
C ASN A 66 -8.67 19.72 6.81
N PRO A 67 -8.14 18.88 5.92
CA PRO A 67 -7.38 17.71 6.33
C PRO A 67 -6.03 18.10 6.94
N GLN A 68 -5.56 17.27 7.85
CA GLN A 68 -4.14 17.22 8.14
C GLN A 68 -3.46 16.43 7.02
N VAL A 69 -2.35 16.96 6.52
CA VAL A 69 -1.62 16.39 5.38
C VAL A 69 -0.35 15.72 5.89
N PHE A 70 -0.20 14.43 5.58
CA PHE A 70 0.96 13.65 5.99
C PHE A 70 1.61 13.00 4.78
N ASN A 71 2.90 13.24 4.60
CA ASN A 71 3.69 12.39 3.73
C ASN A 71 3.98 11.06 4.48
N ARG A 72 3.33 9.98 4.07
CA ARG A 72 3.46 8.67 4.73
C ARG A 72 4.78 7.97 4.47
N ARG A 73 5.53 8.42 3.48
CA ARG A 73 6.74 7.75 3.04
C ARG A 73 7.97 8.57 3.41
N LYS A 74 8.90 7.93 4.08
CA LYS A 74 10.22 8.51 4.37
C LYS A 74 11.00 8.75 3.06
N TYR A 75 10.82 7.85 2.08
CA TYR A 75 11.50 7.88 0.79
C TYR A 75 10.50 7.75 -0.35
N PRO A 76 10.71 8.46 -1.48
CA PRO A 76 9.92 8.27 -2.70
C PRO A 76 10.13 6.85 -3.25
N ARG A 77 9.18 6.39 -4.04
CA ARG A 77 9.25 5.10 -4.73
C ARG A 77 9.29 5.32 -6.21
N MET A 78 10.33 4.84 -6.84
CA MET A 78 10.48 4.86 -8.28
C MET A 78 9.88 3.59 -8.88
N PRO A 79 8.98 3.68 -9.88
CA PRO A 79 8.52 2.52 -10.64
C PRO A 79 9.70 1.83 -11.33
N LEU A 80 9.67 0.52 -11.39
CA LEU A 80 10.60 -0.32 -12.13
C LEU A 80 9.81 -1.41 -12.85
N ASP A 81 10.37 -1.92 -13.96
CA ASP A 81 9.80 -3.02 -14.75
C ASP A 81 10.84 -4.07 -15.12
N ASN A 82 11.94 -4.11 -14.36
CA ASN A 82 13.04 -5.04 -14.59
C ASN A 82 12.64 -6.46 -14.24
N GLU A 83 12.99 -7.42 -15.07
CA GLU A 83 12.90 -8.85 -14.75
C GLU A 83 13.80 -9.15 -13.56
N CYS A 84 13.37 -10.06 -12.70
CA CYS A 84 14.15 -10.48 -11.54
C CYS A 84 13.95 -11.94 -11.21
N THR A 85 14.98 -12.55 -10.63
CA THR A 85 14.93 -13.89 -10.05
C THR A 85 14.86 -13.78 -8.54
N ILE A 86 13.83 -14.38 -7.95
CA ILE A 86 13.53 -14.29 -6.52
C ILE A 86 13.87 -15.63 -5.84
N ARG A 87 14.52 -15.56 -4.69
CA ARG A 87 14.73 -16.73 -3.80
C ARG A 87 14.19 -16.40 -2.41
N ILE A 88 13.45 -17.33 -1.83
CA ILE A 88 13.05 -17.28 -0.42
C ILE A 88 14.18 -17.91 0.39
N ASN A 89 14.74 -17.20 1.34
CA ASN A 89 15.86 -17.69 2.14
C ASN A 89 15.52 -19.02 2.83
N GLY A 90 16.42 -20.00 2.70
CA GLY A 90 16.20 -21.36 3.20
C GLY A 90 15.43 -22.27 2.24
N GLN A 91 15.20 -21.85 1.00
CA GLN A 91 14.63 -22.67 -0.08
C GLN A 91 15.59 -22.64 -1.28
N ASP A 92 15.72 -23.79 -1.96
CA ASP A 92 16.58 -23.91 -3.15
C ASP A 92 15.88 -23.46 -4.44
N THR A 93 14.56 -23.24 -4.37
CA THR A 93 13.75 -22.87 -5.53
C THR A 93 13.94 -21.38 -5.86
N ALA A 94 14.17 -21.09 -7.14
CA ALA A 94 14.16 -19.76 -7.71
C ALA A 94 12.83 -19.51 -8.44
N TYR A 95 12.34 -18.29 -8.37
CA TYR A 95 11.08 -17.86 -8.99
C TYR A 95 11.36 -16.68 -9.90
N ASP A 96 10.75 -16.66 -11.08
CA ASP A 96 10.84 -15.53 -11.99
C ASP A 96 9.74 -14.51 -11.65
N GLY A 97 10.09 -13.23 -11.71
CA GLY A 97 9.17 -12.14 -11.45
C GLY A 97 9.65 -10.82 -12.04
N LYS A 98 8.94 -9.75 -11.72
CA LYS A 98 9.24 -8.41 -12.16
C LYS A 98 9.27 -7.41 -11.01
N MET A 99 10.19 -6.49 -11.06
CA MET A 99 10.18 -5.35 -10.14
C MET A 99 8.96 -4.47 -10.42
N VAL A 100 8.31 -4.00 -9.35
CA VAL A 100 7.19 -3.05 -9.43
C VAL A 100 7.65 -1.65 -9.04
N ASN A 101 8.43 -1.54 -7.98
CA ASN A 101 9.02 -0.27 -7.55
C ASN A 101 10.14 -0.50 -6.53
N ILE A 102 10.96 0.53 -6.35
CA ILE A 102 12.04 0.56 -5.37
C ILE A 102 12.09 1.91 -4.65
N SER A 103 12.57 1.91 -3.42
CA SER A 103 12.89 3.06 -2.59
C SER A 103 14.11 2.77 -1.72
N ALA A 104 14.68 3.78 -1.08
CA ALA A 104 15.86 3.60 -0.23
C ALA A 104 15.71 2.57 0.91
N ASN A 105 14.49 2.21 1.31
CA ASN A 105 14.25 1.30 2.44
C ASN A 105 13.40 0.08 2.10
N GLY A 106 13.10 -0.15 0.82
CA GLY A 106 12.30 -1.29 0.42
C GLY A 106 11.96 -1.31 -1.05
N PHE A 107 11.43 -2.42 -1.48
CA PHE A 107 11.07 -2.70 -2.87
C PHE A 107 9.78 -3.50 -2.96
N ALA A 108 9.21 -3.55 -4.16
CA ALA A 108 8.11 -4.45 -4.47
C ALA A 108 8.37 -5.15 -5.81
N PHE A 109 7.93 -6.39 -5.90
CA PHE A 109 7.95 -7.20 -7.12
C PHE A 109 6.63 -7.92 -7.32
N SER A 110 6.36 -8.33 -8.56
CA SER A 110 5.26 -9.22 -8.90
C SER A 110 5.79 -10.62 -9.26
N VAL A 111 4.97 -11.62 -8.98
CA VAL A 111 5.28 -13.04 -9.25
C VAL A 111 3.98 -13.83 -9.38
N ASN A 112 3.95 -14.87 -10.24
CA ASN A 112 2.76 -15.69 -10.48
C ASN A 112 2.79 -17.03 -9.72
N ASP A 113 3.31 -17.04 -8.49
CA ASP A 113 3.39 -18.27 -7.69
C ASP A 113 2.73 -18.10 -6.31
N SER A 114 1.81 -19.01 -6.00
CA SER A 114 1.02 -18.99 -4.75
C SER A 114 1.84 -19.23 -3.48
N VAL A 115 3.08 -19.69 -3.58
CA VAL A 115 3.98 -19.84 -2.42
C VAL A 115 4.14 -18.52 -1.65
N PHE A 116 4.02 -17.40 -2.36
CA PHE A 116 4.15 -16.06 -1.79
C PHE A 116 2.96 -15.59 -0.95
N GLU A 117 1.80 -16.24 -1.02
CA GLU A 117 0.67 -15.97 -0.11
C GLU A 117 1.06 -16.08 1.36
N ARG A 118 1.95 -17.03 1.66
CA ARG A 118 2.41 -17.33 3.02
C ARG A 118 3.83 -16.85 3.29
N ALA A 119 4.35 -15.96 2.44
CA ALA A 119 5.75 -15.50 2.55
C ALA A 119 5.92 -14.34 3.54
N LYS A 120 4.85 -13.76 4.09
CA LYS A 120 4.96 -12.66 5.06
C LYS A 120 5.86 -13.03 6.24
N GLY A 121 6.85 -12.17 6.51
CA GLY A 121 7.87 -12.36 7.54
C GLY A 121 9.08 -13.19 7.08
N LYS A 122 9.07 -13.75 5.86
CA LYS A 122 10.23 -14.45 5.29
C LYS A 122 11.19 -13.45 4.66
N ASN A 123 12.48 -13.77 4.70
CA ASN A 123 13.50 -13.03 3.97
C ASN A 123 13.58 -13.55 2.54
N VAL A 124 13.78 -12.63 1.61
CA VAL A 124 13.93 -12.89 0.19
C VAL A 124 15.17 -12.20 -0.36
N THR A 125 15.74 -12.79 -1.39
CA THR A 125 16.87 -12.27 -2.14
C THR A 125 16.46 -12.16 -3.60
N LEU A 126 16.73 -11.01 -4.24
CA LEU A 126 16.38 -10.74 -5.64
C LEU A 126 17.64 -10.40 -6.45
N ASP A 127 17.83 -11.13 -7.54
CA ASP A 127 18.76 -10.76 -8.59
C ASP A 127 17.99 -10.02 -9.68
N VAL A 128 18.23 -8.71 -9.83
CA VAL A 128 17.47 -7.83 -10.73
C VAL A 128 18.27 -7.55 -11.99
N GLN A 129 17.71 -7.88 -13.15
CA GLN A 129 18.38 -7.70 -14.43
C GLN A 129 18.46 -6.20 -14.82
N GLY A 130 19.66 -5.75 -15.20
CA GLY A 130 19.84 -4.35 -15.65
C GLY A 130 19.66 -3.29 -14.55
N PHE A 131 19.84 -3.68 -13.28
CA PHE A 131 19.81 -2.76 -12.14
C PHE A 131 21.15 -2.79 -11.40
N ASP A 132 22.10 -2.03 -11.90
CA ASP A 132 23.51 -2.07 -11.45
C ASP A 132 23.82 -1.15 -10.26
N VAL A 133 22.78 -0.60 -9.62
CA VAL A 133 22.93 0.39 -8.53
C VAL A 133 23.68 -0.18 -7.32
N LEU A 134 23.53 -1.48 -7.09
CA LEU A 134 24.20 -2.19 -6.00
C LEU A 134 25.43 -3.01 -6.48
N GLY A 135 25.83 -2.86 -7.76
CA GLY A 135 26.80 -3.73 -8.41
C GLY A 135 26.26 -5.17 -8.45
N ASP A 136 27.14 -6.15 -8.20
CA ASP A 136 26.76 -7.58 -8.20
C ASP A 136 26.01 -8.05 -6.93
N LYS A 137 25.61 -7.12 -6.06
CA LYS A 137 24.90 -7.49 -4.82
C LYS A 137 23.40 -7.61 -5.08
N PRO A 138 22.78 -8.71 -4.68
CA PRO A 138 21.34 -8.86 -4.79
C PRO A 138 20.61 -7.90 -3.84
N LEU A 139 19.34 -7.61 -4.16
CA LEU A 139 18.44 -6.96 -3.22
C LEU A 139 18.00 -7.96 -2.15
N GLU A 140 18.14 -7.58 -0.90
CA GLU A 140 17.67 -8.37 0.25
C GLU A 140 16.55 -7.67 0.99
N GLY A 141 15.54 -8.41 1.42
CA GLY A 141 14.45 -7.84 2.18
C GLY A 141 13.57 -8.85 2.88
N CYS A 142 12.82 -8.37 3.86
CA CYS A 142 11.79 -9.13 4.55
C CYS A 142 10.42 -8.79 3.94
N VAL A 143 9.65 -9.81 3.60
CA VAL A 143 8.28 -9.66 3.07
C VAL A 143 7.37 -9.09 4.15
N ILE A 144 6.80 -7.91 3.91
CA ILE A 144 5.88 -7.23 4.84
C ILE A 144 4.42 -7.31 4.40
N ARG A 145 4.17 -7.44 3.10
CA ARG A 145 2.81 -7.58 2.54
C ARG A 145 2.81 -8.46 1.29
N CYS A 146 1.67 -9.10 1.07
CA CYS A 146 1.32 -9.76 -0.16
C CYS A 146 -0.09 -9.30 -0.57
N SER A 147 -0.29 -8.99 -1.83
CA SER A 147 -1.62 -8.72 -2.43
C SER A 147 -1.77 -9.63 -3.64
N ASN A 148 -2.92 -10.27 -3.77
CA ASN A 148 -3.24 -11.11 -4.93
C ASN A 148 -4.20 -10.36 -5.85
N ASN A 149 -3.84 -10.24 -7.11
CA ASN A 149 -4.65 -9.66 -8.18
C ASN A 149 -4.80 -10.75 -9.27
N ASP A 150 -5.87 -11.54 -9.17
CA ASP A 150 -6.21 -12.58 -10.16
C ASP A 150 -5.07 -13.56 -10.51
N GLY A 151 -4.30 -13.95 -9.49
CA GLY A 151 -3.19 -14.91 -9.65
C GLY A 151 -1.81 -14.26 -9.78
N GLU A 152 -1.72 -12.96 -9.98
CA GLU A 152 -0.50 -12.19 -9.85
C GLU A 152 -0.34 -11.69 -8.41
N TYR A 153 0.74 -12.05 -7.78
CA TYR A 153 1.06 -11.68 -6.40
C TYR A 153 2.00 -10.48 -6.38
N ILE A 154 1.56 -9.36 -5.82
CA ILE A 154 2.41 -8.18 -5.59
C ILE A 154 2.94 -8.24 -4.16
N ILE A 155 4.25 -8.38 -4.05
CA ILE A 155 4.98 -8.58 -2.81
C ILE A 155 5.73 -7.30 -2.45
N GLY A 156 5.45 -6.76 -1.27
CA GLY A 156 6.18 -5.62 -0.73
C GLY A 156 7.18 -6.07 0.32
N CYS A 157 8.44 -5.65 0.16
CA CYS A 157 9.54 -5.99 1.03
C CYS A 157 10.14 -4.75 1.70
N ARG A 158 10.63 -4.93 2.92
CA ARG A 158 11.45 -3.94 3.63
C ARG A 158 12.90 -4.42 3.64
N MET A 159 13.80 -3.54 3.26
CA MET A 159 15.24 -3.80 3.36
C MET A 159 15.71 -3.76 4.83
N PRO A 160 16.78 -4.50 5.19
CA PRO A 160 17.33 -4.50 6.55
C PRO A 160 17.79 -3.09 6.98
N GLU A 161 18.40 -2.38 6.05
CA GLU A 161 18.92 -1.04 6.25
C GLU A 161 18.53 -0.11 5.10
N ASP A 162 18.52 1.20 5.35
CA ASP A 162 18.29 2.21 4.33
C ASP A 162 19.53 2.26 3.40
N SER A 163 19.32 2.20 2.08
CA SER A 163 20.40 2.23 1.09
C SER A 163 20.60 3.64 0.53
N GLU A 164 21.73 4.26 0.81
CA GLU A 164 22.09 5.57 0.25
C GLU A 164 22.28 5.48 -1.28
N ALA A 165 22.84 4.38 -1.81
CA ALA A 165 23.02 4.21 -3.25
C ALA A 165 21.66 4.21 -3.99
N ILE A 166 20.67 3.50 -3.46
CA ILE A 166 19.31 3.49 -4.05
C ILE A 166 18.64 4.86 -3.86
N LYS A 167 18.83 5.52 -2.72
CA LYS A 167 18.30 6.86 -2.47
C LYS A 167 18.82 7.85 -3.51
N ASP A 168 20.12 7.86 -3.76
CA ASP A 168 20.76 8.73 -4.75
C ASP A 168 20.28 8.42 -6.17
N TYR A 169 20.13 7.13 -6.49
CA TYR A 169 19.63 6.68 -7.78
C TYR A 169 18.19 7.15 -8.01
N VAL A 170 17.30 6.93 -7.04
CA VAL A 170 15.90 7.38 -7.11
C VAL A 170 15.84 8.90 -7.23
N SER A 171 16.62 9.65 -6.46
CA SER A 171 16.64 11.11 -6.51
C SER A 171 17.10 11.68 -7.85
N LYS A 172 17.96 10.96 -8.58
CA LYS A 172 18.48 11.39 -9.89
C LYS A 172 17.56 11.02 -11.05
N ASN A 173 16.82 9.93 -10.94
CA ASN A 173 16.06 9.34 -12.05
C ASN A 173 14.55 9.48 -11.89
N TYR A 174 14.06 9.89 -10.75
CA TYR A 174 12.64 10.05 -10.47
C TYR A 174 12.35 11.45 -9.92
N CYS A 175 11.79 12.29 -10.80
CA CYS A 175 11.19 13.58 -10.40
C CYS A 175 9.68 13.35 -10.26
N GLU A 176 9.13 13.60 -9.07
CA GLU A 176 7.68 13.65 -8.84
C GLU A 176 7.06 14.88 -9.52
#